data_ed171f7c3938beb56b2ce9c5359fbe3a
#
_entry.id   ed171f7c3938beb56b2ce9c5359fbe3a
#
_cell.length_a   1.000
_cell.length_b   1.000
_cell.length_c   1.000
_cell.angle_alpha   90.00
_cell.angle_beta   90.00
_cell.angle_gamma   90.00
#
_symmetry.space_group_name_H-M   'P 1'
#
loop_
_entity.id
_entity.type
_entity.pdbx_description
1 polymer ?
#
loop_
_entity_poly.entity_id
_entity_poly.type
_entity_poly.pdbx_seq_one_letter_code
_entity_poly.pdbx_strand_id
1 'polypeptide(L)'
;MAARVPTYRFERDLWRAGAVRVVGVDEVGVAPTCGAVVAAAVIMKPHARRIPGVRDSKTLSAQQRDRLAPIIRRRAVAIGVGAASVREIDTINIYHATHLAMRRAIARLGGHDHVLVDGNRIVGFEAAVGPYSAIVDGDAKCYSIACASVVAKVIRDRMMALLAARYPGYGWERNQGYATREHRDAIRRLGLTPFHRRSFLALQRTLAGDQISLDLFDEAVEGFEQADELGELDRLDGLRSSRLGEGLVTLPEMPGEAGAAAIAEAEAILREAGESSMATAADQDR
;
A
#
# COMPACT_ATOMS: atom_id res chain seq x y z
N MET A 1 26.79 -0.52 2.35
CA MET A 1 26.48 0.80 2.94
C MET A 1 25.68 0.59 4.21
N ALA A 2 25.89 1.35 5.29
CA ALA A 2 25.08 1.27 6.50
C ALA A 2 23.65 1.72 6.17
N ALA A 3 22.63 0.95 6.59
CA ALA A 3 21.22 1.29 6.38
C ALA A 3 20.93 2.68 6.98
N ARG A 4 20.35 3.59 6.21
CA ARG A 4 19.93 4.90 6.71
C ARG A 4 18.88 4.70 7.82
N VAL A 5 19.02 5.45 8.89
CA VAL A 5 18.07 5.44 10.01
C VAL A 5 17.16 6.67 9.87
N PRO A 6 15.84 6.51 9.70
CA PRO A 6 14.93 7.62 9.53
C PRO A 6 14.91 8.52 10.78
N THR A 7 14.73 9.82 10.57
CA THR A 7 14.75 10.82 11.63
C THR A 7 13.51 11.70 11.56
N TYR A 8 13.22 12.43 12.64
CA TYR A 8 12.16 13.46 12.67
C TYR A 8 12.59 14.80 12.02
N ARG A 9 13.49 14.80 11.02
CA ARG A 9 13.97 16.06 10.43
C ARG A 9 12.80 16.82 9.77
N PHE A 10 12.06 16.16 8.91
CA PHE A 10 10.93 16.75 8.17
C PHE A 10 9.79 17.15 9.11
N GLU A 11 9.43 16.27 10.02
CA GLU A 11 8.40 16.56 11.01
C GLU A 11 8.77 17.74 11.91
N ARG A 12 10.03 17.82 12.35
CA ARG A 12 10.50 18.93 13.21
C ARG A 12 10.43 20.29 12.52
N ASP A 13 10.70 20.35 11.22
CA ASP A 13 10.62 21.61 10.48
C ASP A 13 9.15 22.07 10.40
N LEU A 14 8.20 21.15 10.19
CA LEU A 14 6.78 21.41 10.21
C LEU A 14 6.27 21.78 11.63
N TRP A 15 6.72 21.07 12.67
CA TRP A 15 6.36 21.39 14.06
C TRP A 15 6.86 22.80 14.47
N ARG A 16 8.04 23.23 14.02
CA ARG A 16 8.55 24.59 14.23
C ARG A 16 7.71 25.63 13.48
N ALA A 17 7.14 25.27 12.36
CA ALA A 17 6.21 26.13 11.60
C ALA A 17 4.79 26.15 12.18
N GLY A 18 4.52 25.42 13.30
CA GLY A 18 3.23 25.42 14.00
C GLY A 18 2.32 24.23 13.67
N ALA A 19 2.67 23.36 12.73
CA ALA A 19 1.91 22.15 12.48
C ALA A 19 2.10 21.16 13.65
N VAL A 20 1.03 20.62 14.22
CA VAL A 20 1.08 19.68 15.35
C VAL A 20 0.83 18.26 14.88
N ARG A 21 -0.16 18.07 14.00
CA ARG A 21 -0.60 16.77 13.49
C ARG A 21 0.04 16.49 12.12
N VAL A 22 1.32 16.14 12.13
CA VAL A 22 2.07 15.80 10.91
C VAL A 22 1.93 14.32 10.65
N VAL A 23 1.41 13.97 9.47
CA VAL A 23 1.14 12.60 9.02
C VAL A 23 2.31 12.10 8.19
N GLY A 24 2.78 10.87 8.43
CA GLY A 24 3.59 10.12 7.47
C GLY A 24 2.74 9.07 6.78
N VAL A 25 2.83 8.96 5.47
CA VAL A 25 2.05 8.02 4.64
C VAL A 25 2.98 7.18 3.79
N ASP A 26 2.70 5.88 3.74
CA ASP A 26 3.38 4.93 2.86
C ASP A 26 2.40 3.84 2.39
N GLU A 27 2.68 3.24 1.23
CA GLU A 27 1.89 2.16 0.65
C GLU A 27 2.69 0.87 0.53
N VAL A 28 1.98 -0.22 0.29
CA VAL A 28 2.54 -1.54 0.01
C VAL A 28 1.66 -2.32 -0.93
N GLY A 29 2.28 -3.09 -1.82
CA GLY A 29 1.54 -3.97 -2.70
C GLY A 29 1.25 -3.38 -4.06
N VAL A 30 2.05 -2.45 -4.57
CA VAL A 30 1.95 -1.90 -5.94
C VAL A 30 2.31 -2.96 -6.97
N ALA A 31 3.49 -3.56 -6.89
CA ALA A 31 4.02 -4.51 -7.89
C ALA A 31 3.40 -5.93 -7.92
N PRO A 32 2.87 -6.52 -6.81
CA PRO A 32 2.28 -7.86 -6.87
C PRO A 32 1.12 -7.97 -7.86
N THR A 33 1.00 -9.15 -8.50
CA THR A 33 -0.13 -9.48 -9.42
C THR A 33 -1.39 -9.94 -8.71
N CYS A 34 -1.37 -9.96 -7.38
CA CYS A 34 -2.47 -10.45 -6.56
C CYS A 34 -2.64 -9.62 -5.29
N GLY A 35 -3.89 -9.48 -4.86
CA GLY A 35 -4.30 -8.82 -3.62
C GLY A 35 -4.44 -7.30 -3.73
N ALA A 36 -4.95 -6.68 -2.68
CA ALA A 36 -5.16 -5.24 -2.58
C ALA A 36 -3.83 -4.47 -2.47
N VAL A 37 -3.83 -3.20 -2.87
CA VAL A 37 -2.84 -2.23 -2.43
C VAL A 37 -3.30 -1.64 -1.09
N VAL A 38 -2.38 -1.49 -0.14
CA VAL A 38 -2.66 -1.04 1.22
C VAL A 38 -1.77 0.16 1.54
N ALA A 39 -2.33 1.20 2.13
CA ALA A 39 -1.59 2.33 2.66
C ALA A 39 -1.83 2.50 4.16
N ALA A 40 -0.84 3.00 4.87
CA ALA A 40 -1.00 3.44 6.24
C ALA A 40 -0.63 4.91 6.38
N ALA A 41 -1.31 5.60 7.29
CA ALA A 41 -1.07 6.98 7.67
C ALA A 41 -0.83 7.03 9.18
N VAL A 42 0.28 7.62 9.62
CA VAL A 42 0.69 7.61 11.03
C VAL A 42 1.03 9.01 11.50
N ILE A 43 0.42 9.45 12.61
CA ILE A 43 0.79 10.66 13.33
C ILE A 43 1.56 10.27 14.59
N MET A 44 2.80 10.72 14.69
CA MET A 44 3.59 10.55 15.91
C MET A 44 3.49 11.79 16.79
N LYS A 45 3.56 11.60 18.11
CA LYS A 45 3.59 12.72 19.06
C LYS A 45 4.80 13.61 18.81
N PRO A 46 4.64 14.95 18.70
CA PRO A 46 5.76 15.87 18.59
C PRO A 46 6.83 15.63 19.65
N HIS A 47 8.09 15.66 19.25
CA HIS A 47 9.26 15.46 20.10
C HIS A 47 9.37 14.10 20.82
N ALA A 48 8.50 13.12 20.49
CA ALA A 48 8.60 11.77 21.06
C ALA A 48 9.94 11.10 20.71
N ARG A 49 10.45 10.29 21.62
CA ARG A 49 11.61 9.44 21.34
C ARG A 49 11.28 8.42 20.24
N ARG A 50 12.18 8.23 19.30
CA ARG A 50 12.04 7.21 18.26
C ARG A 50 11.97 5.81 18.90
N ILE A 51 11.20 4.92 18.32
CA ILE A 51 11.16 3.50 18.65
C ILE A 51 12.42 2.86 18.06
N PRO A 52 13.30 2.25 18.86
CA PRO A 52 14.50 1.60 18.34
C PRO A 52 14.14 0.51 17.31
N GLY A 53 14.87 0.49 16.19
CA GLY A 53 14.72 -0.51 15.15
C GLY A 53 13.71 -0.15 14.04
N VAL A 54 12.92 0.93 14.17
CA VAL A 54 12.07 1.42 13.07
C VAL A 54 12.96 1.97 11.95
N ARG A 55 12.76 1.45 10.75
CA ARG A 55 13.42 1.81 9.50
C ARG A 55 12.58 1.29 8.34
N ASP A 56 13.00 1.53 7.10
CA ASP A 56 12.37 0.97 5.90
C ASP A 56 11.97 -0.50 6.09
N SER A 57 10.70 -0.80 5.89
CA SER A 57 10.08 -2.10 6.17
C SER A 57 10.67 -3.23 5.32
N LYS A 58 11.20 -2.93 4.13
CA LYS A 58 11.85 -3.89 3.22
C LYS A 58 13.16 -4.41 3.81
N THR A 59 13.84 -3.61 4.67
CA THR A 59 15.09 -3.98 5.35
C THR A 59 14.88 -4.74 6.66
N LEU A 60 13.63 -4.92 7.08
CA LEU A 60 13.24 -5.62 8.30
C LEU A 60 12.77 -7.05 7.99
N SER A 61 13.11 -8.01 8.85
CA SER A 61 12.48 -9.33 8.80
C SER A 61 10.99 -9.25 9.20
N ALA A 62 10.18 -10.24 8.79
CA ALA A 62 8.78 -10.32 9.19
C ALA A 62 8.62 -10.27 10.72
N GLN A 63 9.44 -11.03 11.46
CA GLN A 63 9.44 -11.04 12.93
C GLN A 63 9.76 -9.66 13.53
N GLN A 64 10.68 -8.90 12.93
CA GLN A 64 10.98 -7.53 13.37
C GLN A 64 9.80 -6.60 13.14
N ARG A 65 9.15 -6.68 11.97
CA ARG A 65 7.95 -5.90 11.65
C ARG A 65 6.80 -6.22 12.60
N ASP A 66 6.53 -7.51 12.86
CA ASP A 66 5.47 -7.96 13.78
C ASP A 66 5.69 -7.48 15.21
N ARG A 67 6.95 -7.38 15.65
CA ARG A 67 7.29 -6.80 16.95
C ARG A 67 7.12 -5.28 16.99
N LEU A 68 7.47 -4.58 15.90
CA LEU A 68 7.46 -3.12 15.86
C LEU A 68 6.05 -2.54 15.67
N ALA A 69 5.20 -3.15 14.85
CA ALA A 69 3.88 -2.62 14.54
C ALA A 69 3.00 -2.38 15.78
N PRO A 70 2.89 -3.28 16.78
CA PRO A 70 2.16 -3.01 18.01
C PRO A 70 2.76 -1.88 18.84
N ILE A 71 4.08 -1.72 18.82
CA ILE A 71 4.76 -0.63 19.55
C ILE A 71 4.46 0.71 18.88
N ILE A 72 4.52 0.77 17.53
CA ILE A 72 4.14 1.95 16.76
C ILE A 72 2.69 2.32 17.09
N ARG A 73 1.77 1.35 17.08
CA ARG A 73 0.35 1.57 17.37
C ARG A 73 0.13 2.20 18.74
N ARG A 74 0.81 1.72 19.79
CA ARG A 74 0.69 2.28 21.14
C ARG A 74 1.31 3.66 21.31
N ARG A 75 2.27 4.05 20.45
CA ARG A 75 3.00 5.32 20.56
C ARG A 75 2.54 6.40 19.59
N ALA A 76 1.81 6.03 18.58
CA ALA A 76 1.20 6.96 17.64
C ALA A 76 0.05 7.71 18.29
N VAL A 77 -0.14 8.97 17.90
CA VAL A 77 -1.33 9.77 18.25
C VAL A 77 -2.54 9.24 17.48
N ALA A 78 -2.35 8.89 16.23
CA ALA A 78 -3.38 8.30 15.38
C ALA A 78 -2.73 7.43 14.29
N ILE A 79 -3.47 6.39 13.89
CA ILE A 79 -3.13 5.54 12.74
C ILE A 79 -4.40 5.35 11.91
N GLY A 80 -4.30 5.60 10.63
CA GLY A 80 -5.30 5.26 9.64
C GLY A 80 -4.74 4.23 8.66
N VAL A 81 -5.58 3.30 8.24
CA VAL A 81 -5.23 2.31 7.21
C VAL A 81 -6.27 2.37 6.11
N GLY A 82 -5.83 2.42 4.87
CA GLY A 82 -6.68 2.40 3.69
C GLY A 82 -6.23 1.31 2.73
N ALA A 83 -7.15 0.81 1.93
CA ALA A 83 -6.85 -0.14 0.88
C ALA A 83 -7.65 0.18 -0.37
N ALA A 84 -7.12 -0.25 -1.53
CA ALA A 84 -7.89 -0.35 -2.76
C ALA A 84 -7.90 -1.81 -3.21
N SER A 85 -9.09 -2.30 -3.52
CA SER A 85 -9.35 -3.69 -3.90
C SER A 85 -8.80 -4.00 -5.29
N VAL A 86 -8.68 -5.28 -5.61
CA VAL A 86 -8.33 -5.75 -6.96
C VAL A 86 -9.27 -5.19 -8.02
N ARG A 87 -10.58 -5.13 -7.73
CA ARG A 87 -11.56 -4.55 -8.66
C ARG A 87 -11.28 -3.07 -8.93
N GLU A 88 -10.96 -2.29 -7.89
CA GLU A 88 -10.60 -0.88 -8.06
C GLU A 88 -9.29 -0.73 -8.84
N ILE A 89 -8.27 -1.56 -8.55
CA ILE A 89 -7.01 -1.58 -9.30
C ILE A 89 -7.26 -1.85 -10.78
N ASP A 90 -8.09 -2.86 -11.10
CA ASP A 90 -8.40 -3.22 -12.49
C ASP A 90 -9.25 -2.15 -13.19
N THR A 91 -10.01 -1.32 -12.44
CA THR A 91 -10.88 -0.28 -12.99
C THR A 91 -10.15 1.04 -13.22
N ILE A 92 -9.37 1.50 -12.24
CA ILE A 92 -8.76 2.85 -12.23
C ILE A 92 -7.23 2.81 -12.36
N ASN A 93 -6.64 1.68 -12.67
CA ASN A 93 -5.22 1.31 -12.63
C ASN A 93 -4.56 1.37 -11.22
N ILE A 94 -3.33 0.85 -11.13
CA ILE A 94 -2.61 0.74 -9.85
C ILE A 94 -2.18 2.10 -9.30
N TYR A 95 -1.82 3.06 -10.15
CA TYR A 95 -1.43 4.40 -9.75
C TYR A 95 -2.57 5.11 -8.99
N HIS A 96 -3.73 5.24 -9.61
CA HIS A 96 -4.89 5.86 -8.97
C HIS A 96 -5.43 5.07 -7.78
N ALA A 97 -5.36 3.74 -7.82
CA ALA A 97 -5.74 2.87 -6.72
C ALA A 97 -4.83 3.06 -5.50
N THR A 98 -3.52 3.27 -5.70
CA THR A 98 -2.57 3.58 -4.63
C THR A 98 -2.93 4.90 -3.95
N HIS A 99 -3.18 5.95 -4.73
CA HIS A 99 -3.59 7.25 -4.17
C HIS A 99 -4.96 7.17 -3.47
N LEU A 100 -5.87 6.35 -3.97
CA LEU A 100 -7.15 6.10 -3.30
C LEU A 100 -6.94 5.43 -1.93
N ALA A 101 -6.04 4.45 -1.83
CA ALA A 101 -5.68 3.80 -0.58
C ALA A 101 -5.06 4.81 0.42
N MET A 102 -4.13 5.66 -0.05
CA MET A 102 -3.53 6.73 0.76
C MET A 102 -4.57 7.71 1.29
N ARG A 103 -5.47 8.21 0.41
CA ARG A 103 -6.56 9.13 0.83
C ARG A 103 -7.47 8.49 1.87
N ARG A 104 -7.81 7.21 1.70
CA ARG A 104 -8.61 6.44 2.68
C ARG A 104 -7.90 6.31 4.02
N ALA A 105 -6.58 6.09 4.01
CA ALA A 105 -5.78 6.02 5.23
C ALA A 105 -5.77 7.37 5.96
N ILE A 106 -5.52 8.47 5.25
CA ILE A 106 -5.50 9.82 5.82
C ILE A 106 -6.87 10.22 6.38
N ALA A 107 -7.97 9.94 5.68
CA ALA A 107 -9.32 10.29 6.10
C ALA A 107 -9.71 9.64 7.45
N ARG A 108 -9.08 8.53 7.84
CA ARG A 108 -9.33 7.85 9.12
C ARG A 108 -8.63 8.45 10.32
N LEU A 109 -7.81 9.50 10.14
CA LEU A 109 -7.04 10.11 11.24
C LEU A 109 -7.82 11.13 12.08
N GLY A 110 -9.02 11.54 11.66
CA GLY A 110 -9.82 12.56 12.35
C GLY A 110 -9.23 13.98 12.30
N GLY A 111 -8.41 14.28 11.27
CA GLY A 111 -7.81 15.60 11.03
C GLY A 111 -6.29 15.60 11.11
N HIS A 112 -5.66 16.54 10.39
CA HIS A 112 -4.21 16.72 10.31
C HIS A 112 -3.87 18.13 9.79
N ASP A 113 -2.62 18.55 9.96
CA ASP A 113 -2.13 19.87 9.53
C ASP A 113 -1.28 19.76 8.26
N HIS A 114 -0.49 18.69 8.11
CA HIS A 114 0.39 18.46 6.97
C HIS A 114 0.64 16.97 6.74
N VAL A 115 0.72 16.55 5.48
CA VAL A 115 0.99 15.16 5.09
C VAL A 115 2.38 15.05 4.47
N LEU A 116 3.18 14.09 4.94
CA LEU A 116 4.45 13.66 4.36
C LEU A 116 4.22 12.32 3.67
N VAL A 117 4.39 12.26 2.35
CA VAL A 117 4.12 11.07 1.52
C VAL A 117 5.43 10.49 1.03
N ASP A 118 5.59 9.17 1.07
CA ASP A 118 6.70 8.50 0.40
C ASP A 118 6.58 8.62 -1.12
N GLY A 119 7.72 8.77 -1.82
CA GLY A 119 7.79 8.84 -3.26
C GLY A 119 7.72 10.25 -3.84
N ASN A 120 7.26 10.34 -5.08
CA ASN A 120 7.21 11.54 -5.88
C ASN A 120 5.95 12.38 -5.66
N ARG A 121 5.93 13.58 -6.22
CA ARG A 121 4.78 14.47 -6.16
C ARG A 121 3.60 13.88 -6.93
N ILE A 122 2.43 13.86 -6.28
CA ILE A 122 1.18 13.34 -6.83
C ILE A 122 0.33 14.50 -7.31
N VAL A 123 -0.01 14.54 -8.60
CA VAL A 123 -0.84 15.60 -9.19
C VAL A 123 -2.24 15.57 -8.59
N GLY A 124 -2.74 16.74 -8.17
CA GLY A 124 -4.09 16.87 -7.61
C GLY A 124 -4.30 16.29 -6.21
N PHE A 125 -3.28 15.70 -5.59
CA PHE A 125 -3.41 15.06 -4.26
C PHE A 125 -3.73 16.08 -3.15
N GLU A 126 -3.15 17.28 -3.23
CA GLU A 126 -3.38 18.37 -2.28
C GLU A 126 -4.85 18.78 -2.16
N ALA A 127 -5.59 18.76 -3.26
CA ALA A 127 -7.03 19.05 -3.25
C ALA A 127 -7.84 18.03 -2.42
N ALA A 128 -7.34 16.82 -2.29
CA ALA A 128 -8.01 15.73 -1.58
C ALA A 128 -7.56 15.58 -0.12
N VAL A 129 -6.30 15.94 0.19
CA VAL A 129 -5.70 15.69 1.52
C VAL A 129 -5.17 16.95 2.20
N GLY A 130 -5.32 18.13 1.60
CA GLY A 130 -4.74 19.39 2.11
C GLY A 130 -3.22 19.46 1.90
N PRO A 131 -2.52 20.33 2.65
CA PRO A 131 -1.08 20.56 2.47
C PRO A 131 -0.26 19.28 2.62
N TYR A 132 0.60 18.99 1.63
CA TYR A 132 1.48 17.82 1.68
C TYR A 132 2.86 18.08 1.08
N SER A 133 3.81 17.21 1.41
CA SER A 133 5.15 17.15 0.83
C SER A 133 5.49 15.73 0.46
N ALA A 134 5.95 15.50 -0.77
CA ALA A 134 6.48 14.24 -1.24
C ALA A 134 7.96 14.13 -0.88
N ILE A 135 8.40 12.96 -0.42
CA ILE A 135 9.77 12.69 0.01
C ILE A 135 10.24 11.40 -0.64
N VAL A 136 11.06 11.51 -1.66
CA VAL A 136 11.69 10.34 -2.31
C VAL A 136 12.53 9.57 -1.28
N ASP A 137 12.38 8.25 -1.22
CA ASP A 137 12.90 7.35 -0.18
C ASP A 137 12.49 7.83 1.24
N GLY A 138 11.25 8.25 1.39
CA GLY A 138 10.74 8.81 2.63
C GLY A 138 10.80 7.83 3.79
N ASP A 139 10.55 6.55 3.56
CA ASP A 139 10.65 5.47 4.54
C ASP A 139 12.07 5.31 5.13
N ALA A 140 13.10 5.64 4.35
CA ALA A 140 14.50 5.66 4.80
C ALA A 140 14.92 7.00 5.46
N LYS A 141 14.17 8.09 5.27
CA LYS A 141 14.56 9.46 5.68
C LYS A 141 13.66 10.06 6.76
N CYS A 142 12.34 9.85 6.66
CA CYS A 142 11.29 10.42 7.48
C CYS A 142 10.73 9.39 8.45
N TYR A 143 10.67 9.73 9.74
CA TYR A 143 10.35 8.73 10.76
C TYR A 143 8.87 8.33 10.76
N SER A 144 7.95 9.26 10.55
CA SER A 144 6.52 8.97 10.46
C SER A 144 6.18 8.12 9.24
N ILE A 145 6.85 8.36 8.10
CA ILE A 145 6.73 7.52 6.89
C ILE A 145 7.26 6.10 7.17
N ALA A 146 8.43 5.96 7.81
CA ALA A 146 8.96 4.65 8.19
C ALA A 146 8.02 3.88 9.14
N CYS A 147 7.35 4.56 10.05
CA CYS A 147 6.32 3.94 10.89
C CYS A 147 5.12 3.47 10.06
N ALA A 148 4.67 4.27 9.08
CA ALA A 148 3.60 3.92 8.16
C ALA A 148 3.97 2.70 7.31
N SER A 149 5.18 2.66 6.76
CA SER A 149 5.75 1.54 6.00
C SER A 149 5.64 0.22 6.77
N VAL A 150 6.10 0.20 8.02
CA VAL A 150 6.02 -1.01 8.87
C VAL A 150 4.57 -1.42 9.11
N VAL A 151 3.67 -0.48 9.40
CA VAL A 151 2.25 -0.78 9.66
C VAL A 151 1.57 -1.31 8.41
N ALA A 152 1.72 -0.65 7.26
CA ALA A 152 1.14 -1.07 6.00
C ALA A 152 1.61 -2.48 5.61
N LYS A 153 2.92 -2.74 5.73
CA LYS A 153 3.51 -4.04 5.39
C LYS A 153 2.98 -5.17 6.26
N VAL A 154 2.90 -4.98 7.58
CA VAL A 154 2.36 -6.01 8.48
C VAL A 154 0.89 -6.33 8.16
N ILE A 155 0.08 -5.31 7.89
CA ILE A 155 -1.33 -5.50 7.56
C ILE A 155 -1.47 -6.26 6.24
N ARG A 156 -0.75 -5.84 5.19
CA ARG A 156 -0.83 -6.53 3.91
C ARG A 156 -0.32 -7.96 3.98
N ASP A 157 0.78 -8.22 4.67
CA ASP A 157 1.32 -9.57 4.83
C ASP A 157 0.30 -10.50 5.53
N ARG A 158 -0.43 -10.01 6.54
CA ARG A 158 -1.51 -10.76 7.19
C ARG A 158 -2.69 -11.02 6.24
N MET A 159 -3.10 -10.02 5.45
CA MET A 159 -4.14 -10.22 4.43
C MET A 159 -3.74 -11.30 3.43
N MET A 160 -2.50 -11.29 2.96
CA MET A 160 -2.01 -12.32 2.03
C MET A 160 -1.93 -13.70 2.67
N ALA A 161 -1.59 -13.81 3.95
CA ALA A 161 -1.60 -15.08 4.68
C ALA A 161 -3.02 -15.66 4.83
N LEU A 162 -4.03 -14.83 5.11
CA LEU A 162 -5.44 -15.24 5.15
C LEU A 162 -5.93 -15.69 3.77
N LEU A 163 -5.57 -14.96 2.71
CA LEU A 163 -5.89 -15.37 1.35
C LEU A 163 -5.20 -16.68 0.97
N ALA A 164 -3.97 -16.91 1.42
CA ALA A 164 -3.26 -18.17 1.20
C ALA A 164 -3.97 -19.37 1.84
N ALA A 165 -4.50 -19.19 3.05
CA ALA A 165 -5.28 -20.23 3.74
C ALA A 165 -6.59 -20.55 2.99
N ARG A 166 -7.25 -19.54 2.42
CA ARG A 166 -8.50 -19.70 1.66
C ARG A 166 -8.30 -20.24 0.24
N TYR A 167 -7.17 -19.90 -0.39
CA TYR A 167 -6.80 -20.31 -1.74
C TYR A 167 -5.43 -20.99 -1.71
N PRO A 168 -5.37 -22.25 -1.23
CA PRO A 168 -4.09 -22.95 -1.11
C PRO A 168 -3.47 -23.28 -2.47
N GLY A 169 -2.16 -23.38 -2.50
CA GLY A 169 -1.41 -23.80 -3.68
C GLY A 169 -0.83 -22.69 -4.56
N TYR A 170 -1.14 -21.41 -4.27
CA TYR A 170 -0.53 -20.26 -4.95
C TYR A 170 0.75 -19.77 -4.26
N GLY A 171 1.07 -20.24 -3.05
CA GLY A 171 2.24 -19.85 -2.28
C GLY A 171 2.21 -18.42 -1.75
N TRP A 172 1.02 -17.80 -1.63
CA TRP A 172 0.88 -16.39 -1.23
C TRP A 172 1.39 -16.09 0.17
N GLU A 173 1.47 -17.08 1.04
CA GLU A 173 2.08 -16.97 2.36
C GLU A 173 3.60 -16.69 2.31
N ARG A 174 4.24 -17.03 1.17
CA ARG A 174 5.67 -16.81 0.93
C ARG A 174 5.91 -15.69 -0.07
N ASN A 175 5.26 -15.77 -1.22
CA ASN A 175 5.49 -14.86 -2.34
C ASN A 175 4.68 -13.56 -2.27
N GLN A 176 3.78 -13.42 -1.29
CA GLN A 176 2.98 -12.19 -1.06
C GLN A 176 2.23 -11.67 -2.30
N GLY A 177 1.94 -12.56 -3.26
CA GLY A 177 1.26 -12.26 -4.50
C GLY A 177 2.17 -11.77 -5.63
N TYR A 178 3.48 -11.73 -5.43
CA TYR A 178 4.44 -11.45 -6.51
C TYR A 178 4.45 -12.58 -7.55
N ALA A 179 4.71 -12.23 -8.82
CA ALA A 179 4.72 -13.19 -9.92
C ALA A 179 6.00 -14.05 -9.94
N THR A 180 6.33 -14.68 -8.81
CA THR A 180 7.42 -15.66 -8.74
C THR A 180 7.13 -16.85 -9.66
N ARG A 181 8.15 -17.65 -9.97
CA ARG A 181 7.98 -18.87 -10.77
C ARG A 181 6.91 -19.78 -10.16
N GLU A 182 6.96 -20.01 -8.84
CA GLU A 182 5.96 -20.78 -8.10
C GLU A 182 4.54 -20.25 -8.31
N HIS A 183 4.34 -18.94 -8.20
CA HIS A 183 3.02 -18.30 -8.38
C HIS A 183 2.52 -18.42 -9.82
N ARG A 184 3.38 -18.20 -10.82
CA ARG A 184 3.02 -18.37 -12.24
C ARG A 184 2.65 -19.81 -12.58
N ASP A 185 3.41 -20.79 -12.08
CA ASP A 185 3.12 -22.21 -12.28
C ASP A 185 1.81 -22.61 -11.59
N ALA A 186 1.53 -22.04 -10.41
CA ALA A 186 0.25 -22.22 -9.72
C ALA A 186 -0.93 -21.65 -10.55
N ILE A 187 -0.77 -20.45 -11.12
CA ILE A 187 -1.80 -19.84 -11.98
C ILE A 187 -2.09 -20.72 -13.20
N ARG A 188 -1.06 -21.27 -13.87
CA ARG A 188 -1.25 -22.17 -15.02
C ARG A 188 -2.00 -23.44 -14.63
N ARG A 189 -1.77 -23.99 -13.45
CA ARG A 189 -2.36 -25.22 -12.95
C ARG A 189 -3.75 -25.03 -12.36
N LEU A 190 -3.96 -23.98 -11.55
CA LEU A 190 -5.16 -23.77 -10.75
C LEU A 190 -6.09 -22.69 -11.31
N GLY A 191 -5.64 -21.94 -12.32
CA GLY A 191 -6.39 -20.81 -12.88
C GLY A 191 -6.28 -19.54 -12.02
N LEU A 192 -7.15 -18.58 -12.31
CA LEU A 192 -7.22 -17.31 -11.60
C LEU A 192 -8.24 -17.35 -10.47
N THR A 193 -7.93 -16.66 -9.38
CA THR A 193 -8.90 -16.31 -8.34
C THR A 193 -9.43 -14.89 -8.54
N PRO A 194 -10.48 -14.45 -7.80
CA PRO A 194 -10.94 -13.05 -7.80
C PRO A 194 -9.91 -12.04 -7.28
N PHE A 195 -8.81 -12.52 -6.68
CA PHE A 195 -7.75 -11.68 -6.12
C PHE A 195 -6.58 -11.44 -7.07
N HIS A 196 -6.60 -12.02 -8.27
CA HIS A 196 -5.61 -11.73 -9.31
C HIS A 196 -5.98 -10.46 -10.07
N ARG A 197 -5.01 -9.56 -10.24
CA ARG A 197 -5.16 -8.27 -10.94
C ARG A 197 -5.11 -8.49 -12.44
N ARG A 198 -6.26 -8.61 -13.07
CA ARG A 198 -6.39 -8.97 -14.49
C ARG A 198 -5.84 -7.93 -15.46
N SER A 199 -5.80 -6.67 -15.04
CA SER A 199 -5.21 -5.56 -15.82
C SER A 199 -3.68 -5.61 -15.89
N PHE A 200 -3.02 -6.40 -15.02
CA PHE A 200 -1.56 -6.45 -14.98
C PHE A 200 -0.99 -7.25 -16.16
N LEU A 201 -0.13 -6.59 -16.97
CA LEU A 201 0.53 -7.20 -18.13
C LEU A 201 1.27 -8.51 -17.78
N ALA A 202 1.90 -8.56 -16.63
CA ALA A 202 2.59 -9.74 -16.13
C ALA A 202 1.65 -10.95 -15.96
N LEU A 203 0.44 -10.73 -15.48
CA LEU A 203 -0.56 -11.77 -15.38
C LEU A 203 -1.05 -12.20 -16.76
N GLN A 204 -1.33 -11.24 -17.64
CA GLN A 204 -1.77 -11.51 -19.02
C GLN A 204 -0.74 -12.33 -19.79
N ARG A 205 0.55 -12.00 -19.68
CA ARG A 205 1.65 -12.79 -20.28
C ARG A 205 1.76 -14.19 -19.69
N THR A 206 1.57 -14.33 -18.37
CA THR A 206 1.56 -15.65 -17.72
C THR A 206 0.45 -16.55 -18.29
N LEU A 207 -0.72 -16.00 -18.54
CA LEU A 207 -1.85 -16.71 -19.16
C LEU A 207 -1.60 -17.05 -20.65
N ALA A 208 -0.93 -16.15 -21.38
CA ALA A 208 -0.55 -16.37 -22.77
C ALA A 208 0.57 -17.43 -22.94
N GLY A 209 1.17 -17.89 -21.85
CA GLY A 209 2.25 -18.89 -21.89
C GLY A 209 3.63 -18.29 -22.13
N ASP A 210 3.76 -16.96 -22.16
CA ASP A 210 5.05 -16.29 -22.38
C ASP A 210 6.01 -16.52 -21.19
N GLN A 211 7.24 -16.90 -21.48
CA GLN A 211 8.30 -16.94 -20.48
C GLN A 211 8.74 -15.49 -20.19
N ILE A 212 8.39 -14.99 -19.03
CA ILE A 212 8.86 -13.70 -18.56
C ILE A 212 10.16 -13.92 -17.79
N SER A 213 11.26 -13.29 -18.22
CA SER A 213 12.46 -13.19 -17.37
C SER A 213 12.14 -12.33 -16.14
N LEU A 214 12.72 -12.68 -14.99
CA LEU A 214 12.57 -11.89 -13.76
C LEU A 214 13.06 -10.44 -13.95
N ASP A 215 14.08 -10.26 -14.81
CA ASP A 215 14.69 -8.97 -15.11
C ASP A 215 13.70 -7.95 -15.71
N LEU A 216 12.73 -8.40 -16.52
CA LEU A 216 11.67 -7.53 -17.08
C LEU A 216 10.64 -7.07 -16.03
N PHE A 217 10.60 -7.71 -14.86
CA PHE A 217 9.72 -7.30 -13.77
C PHE A 217 10.31 -6.14 -12.98
N ASP A 218 11.61 -6.23 -12.70
CA ASP A 218 12.34 -5.17 -12.02
C ASP A 218 12.43 -3.93 -12.94
N GLU A 219 12.68 -4.12 -14.24
CA GLU A 219 12.63 -3.05 -15.25
C GLU A 219 11.24 -2.42 -15.40
N ALA A 220 10.15 -3.19 -15.29
CA ALA A 220 8.79 -2.65 -15.37
C ALA A 220 8.41 -1.86 -14.12
N VAL A 221 8.90 -2.24 -12.94
CA VAL A 221 8.71 -1.49 -11.69
C VAL A 221 9.57 -0.23 -11.69
N GLU A 222 10.85 -0.32 -12.08
CA GLU A 222 11.73 0.83 -12.25
C GLU A 222 11.23 1.78 -13.35
N GLY A 223 10.74 1.27 -14.47
CA GLY A 223 10.14 2.06 -15.54
C GLY A 223 8.83 2.75 -15.11
N PHE A 224 8.06 2.16 -14.18
CA PHE A 224 6.85 2.76 -13.63
C PHE A 224 7.21 3.89 -12.63
N GLU A 225 8.24 3.69 -11.81
CA GLU A 225 8.77 4.71 -10.92
C GLU A 225 9.37 5.89 -11.71
N GLN A 226 10.11 5.61 -12.80
CA GLN A 226 10.68 6.65 -13.68
C GLN A 226 9.62 7.39 -14.50
N ALA A 227 8.58 6.72 -14.99
CA ALA A 227 7.48 7.36 -15.73
C ALA A 227 6.65 8.28 -14.82
N ASP A 228 6.53 7.95 -13.54
CA ASP A 228 5.93 8.82 -12.52
C ASP A 228 6.81 10.05 -12.25
N GLU A 229 8.15 9.89 -12.21
CA GLU A 229 9.11 11.00 -12.10
C GLU A 229 9.00 12.03 -13.25
N LEU A 230 8.66 11.57 -14.45
CA LEU A 230 8.56 12.41 -15.63
C LEU A 230 7.14 13.00 -15.85
N GLY A 231 6.14 12.62 -15.01
CA GLY A 231 4.75 13.03 -15.19
C GLY A 231 4.13 12.48 -16.49
N GLU A 232 4.66 11.40 -17.04
CA GLU A 232 4.20 10.83 -18.32
C GLU A 232 2.98 9.91 -18.14
N LEU A 233 2.70 9.43 -16.95
CA LEU A 233 1.57 8.53 -16.67
C LEU A 233 0.22 9.23 -16.94
N ASP A 234 0.09 10.50 -16.59
CA ASP A 234 -1.11 11.28 -16.89
C ASP A 234 -1.34 11.49 -18.41
N ARG A 235 -0.26 11.49 -19.20
CA ARG A 235 -0.35 11.57 -20.68
C ARG A 235 -0.75 10.24 -21.31
N LEU A 236 -0.33 9.13 -20.74
CA LEU A 236 -0.66 7.79 -21.24
C LEU A 236 -2.12 7.41 -20.94
N ASP A 237 -2.69 7.86 -19.83
CA ASP A 237 -4.09 7.66 -19.49
C ASP A 237 -5.04 8.44 -20.44
N GLY A 238 -4.66 9.65 -20.86
CA GLY A 238 -5.38 10.41 -21.88
C GLY A 238 -5.43 9.69 -23.24
N LEU A 239 -4.39 8.94 -23.60
CA LEU A 239 -4.30 8.16 -24.84
C LEU A 239 -5.01 6.80 -24.76
N ARG A 240 -5.11 6.17 -23.57
CA ARG A 240 -5.84 4.91 -23.35
C ARG A 240 -7.34 5.12 -23.34
N SER A 241 -7.82 6.21 -22.76
CA SER A 241 -9.25 6.54 -22.73
C SER A 241 -9.84 6.75 -24.16
N SER A 242 -9.01 7.17 -25.11
CA SER A 242 -9.43 7.34 -26.51
C SER A 242 -9.36 6.06 -27.37
N ARG A 243 -8.72 4.98 -26.91
CA ARG A 243 -8.57 3.71 -27.64
C ARG A 243 -9.40 2.54 -27.10
N LEU A 244 -10.11 2.70 -25.97
CA LEU A 244 -10.97 1.65 -25.37
C LEU A 244 -12.39 1.61 -25.97
N GLY A 245 -12.61 2.29 -27.06
CA GLY A 245 -13.90 2.38 -27.74
C GLY A 245 -14.17 1.36 -28.81
N GLU A 246 -13.64 0.12 -28.79
CA GLU A 246 -14.16 -0.98 -29.61
C GLU A 246 -13.41 -2.29 -29.25
N GLY A 247 -14.09 -3.17 -28.54
CA GLY A 247 -13.55 -4.52 -28.26
C GLY A 247 -13.82 -5.04 -26.86
N LEU A 248 -15.01 -4.81 -26.33
CA LEU A 248 -15.43 -5.39 -25.04
C LEU A 248 -15.66 -6.88 -25.23
N VAL A 249 -14.69 -7.72 -24.87
CA VAL A 249 -14.93 -9.14 -24.62
C VAL A 249 -15.79 -9.21 -23.36
N THR A 250 -17.06 -9.56 -23.51
CA THR A 250 -17.98 -9.82 -22.40
C THR A 250 -17.43 -10.99 -21.57
N LEU A 251 -16.94 -10.70 -20.38
CA LEU A 251 -16.52 -11.70 -19.40
C LEU A 251 -17.78 -12.27 -18.71
N PRO A 252 -17.83 -13.59 -18.41
CA PRO A 252 -18.96 -14.17 -17.69
C PRO A 252 -19.08 -13.52 -16.30
N GLU A 253 -20.32 -13.23 -15.90
CA GLU A 253 -20.66 -12.74 -14.58
C GLU A 253 -20.21 -13.76 -13.52
N MET A 254 -19.35 -13.34 -12.62
CA MET A 254 -18.91 -14.14 -11.46
C MET A 254 -19.90 -13.97 -10.31
N PRO A 255 -20.22 -15.01 -9.54
CA PRO A 255 -21.17 -14.90 -8.44
C PRO A 255 -20.69 -13.92 -7.38
N GLY A 256 -21.50 -12.89 -7.10
CA GLY A 256 -21.18 -11.72 -6.29
C GLY A 256 -20.91 -11.97 -4.80
N GLU A 257 -21.25 -13.14 -4.26
CA GLU A 257 -21.15 -13.41 -2.81
C GLU A 257 -19.73 -13.73 -2.31
N ALA A 258 -18.90 -14.42 -3.08
CA ALA A 258 -17.54 -14.77 -2.63
C ALA A 258 -16.58 -13.58 -2.64
N GLY A 259 -16.74 -12.65 -3.58
CA GLY A 259 -15.96 -11.40 -3.62
C GLY A 259 -16.33 -10.44 -2.48
N ALA A 260 -17.61 -10.32 -2.17
CA ALA A 260 -18.13 -9.48 -1.11
C ALA A 260 -17.70 -9.98 0.30
N ALA A 261 -17.70 -11.31 0.53
CA ALA A 261 -17.25 -11.89 1.80
C ALA A 261 -15.76 -11.64 2.08
N ALA A 262 -14.90 -11.75 1.07
CA ALA A 262 -13.46 -11.51 1.24
C ALA A 262 -13.11 -10.02 1.38
N ILE A 263 -13.88 -9.13 0.76
CA ILE A 263 -13.77 -7.68 1.00
C ILE A 263 -14.23 -7.36 2.43
N ALA A 264 -15.34 -7.95 2.89
CA ALA A 264 -15.84 -7.78 4.25
C ALA A 264 -14.85 -8.31 5.30
N GLU A 265 -14.15 -9.41 5.03
CA GLU A 265 -13.13 -9.96 5.92
C GLU A 265 -11.86 -9.07 5.95
N ALA A 266 -11.43 -8.57 4.80
CA ALA A 266 -10.36 -7.57 4.73
C ALA A 266 -10.76 -6.25 5.41
N GLU A 267 -12.02 -5.81 5.28
CA GLU A 267 -12.57 -4.65 5.99
C GLU A 267 -12.74 -4.90 7.49
N ALA A 268 -13.04 -6.13 7.92
CA ALA A 268 -13.07 -6.51 9.34
C ALA A 268 -11.67 -6.43 9.96
N ILE A 269 -10.64 -6.94 9.28
CA ILE A 269 -9.24 -6.80 9.69
C ILE A 269 -8.83 -5.32 9.75
N LEU A 270 -9.31 -4.52 8.80
CA LEU A 270 -9.08 -3.08 8.78
C LEU A 270 -9.85 -2.34 9.90
N ARG A 271 -11.05 -2.82 10.28
CA ARG A 271 -11.82 -2.32 11.42
C ARG A 271 -11.16 -2.66 12.74
N GLU A 272 -10.80 -3.93 12.98
CA GLU A 272 -10.07 -4.32 14.20
C GLU A 272 -8.76 -3.54 14.35
N ALA A 273 -8.10 -3.25 13.22
CA ALA A 273 -6.93 -2.39 13.19
C ALA A 273 -7.25 -0.93 13.54
N GLY A 274 -8.48 -0.45 13.27
CA GLY A 274 -8.96 0.92 13.55
C GLY A 274 -9.59 1.08 14.93
N GLU A 275 -10.42 0.16 15.37
CA GLU A 275 -11.17 0.24 16.64
C GLU A 275 -10.28 0.11 17.87
N SER A 276 -9.19 -0.65 17.79
CA SER A 276 -8.17 -0.70 18.86
C SER A 276 -7.46 0.66 19.08
N SER A 277 -7.57 1.60 18.15
CA SER A 277 -7.05 2.97 18.30
C SER A 277 -7.99 3.90 19.06
N MET A 278 -9.31 3.68 18.99
CA MET A 278 -10.30 4.53 19.67
C MET A 278 -10.49 4.14 21.15
N ALA A 279 -10.31 2.88 21.50
CA ALA A 279 -10.44 2.41 22.89
C ALA A 279 -9.31 2.90 23.80
N THR A 280 -8.11 3.18 23.27
CA THR A 280 -6.96 3.65 24.06
C THR A 280 -7.03 5.14 24.37
N ALA A 281 -7.80 5.93 23.62
CA ALA A 281 -7.95 7.36 23.88
C ALA A 281 -8.94 7.65 25.04
N ALA A 282 -9.88 6.75 25.29
CA ALA A 282 -10.90 6.92 26.34
C ALA A 282 -10.43 6.55 27.76
N ASP A 283 -9.29 5.84 27.89
CA ASP A 283 -8.78 5.34 29.18
C ASP A 283 -7.64 6.20 29.76
N GLN A 284 -7.28 7.30 29.11
CA GLN A 284 -6.24 8.24 29.60
C GLN A 284 -6.81 9.53 30.24
N ASP A 285 -8.12 9.67 30.30
CA ASP A 285 -8.83 10.81 30.95
C ASP A 285 -9.56 10.40 32.25
N ARG A 286 -9.09 9.34 32.92
CA ARG A 286 -9.54 8.99 34.28
C ARG A 286 -8.37 8.92 35.24
#